data_1b3f050eea2280dc7a57e034c6635d90
#
_entry.id   1b3f050eea2280dc7a57e034c6635d90
#
_cell.length_a   1.000
_cell.length_b   1.000
_cell.length_c   1.000
_cell.angle_alpha   90.00
_cell.angle_beta   90.00
_cell.angle_gamma   90.00
#
_symmetry.space_group_name_H-M   'P 1'
#
loop_
_entity.id
_entity.type
_entity.pdbx_description
1 polymer ?
#
loop_
_entity_poly.entity_id
_entity_poly.type
_entity_poly.pdbx_seq_one_letter_code
_entity_poly.pdbx_strand_id
1 'polypeptide(L)'
;MADAATTADALRTDAGTDHSVLWRRLHSLSGVLPLGVFLCYHVFENLSALRGPAAYDEMVAHVNTLLPRGFFYLLELVTIVLPLAYHALYGVWVAVSGRPNVGRYAYAGNWGYLTQRISGGIALLFLLVHVGTLRTWVTLLGNHLAPVPVPADGLDLVTYRDVAAHLGNPASLGVQSIIAGDHIFALYVIGTLCTIWHFTYGLKGFCWTWGLAVGRLAQRRVTVVAWLLFVVLSVATLSILFQMRFGALG
;
A
#
# COMPACT_ATOMS: atom_id res chain seq x y z
N MET A 1 -29.24 0.81 46.61
CA MET A 1 -29.22 1.71 45.41
C MET A 1 -27.81 1.97 44.84
N ALA A 2 -26.76 1.70 45.58
CA ALA A 2 -25.36 1.87 45.07
C ALA A 2 -24.88 0.76 44.12
N ASP A 3 -25.50 -0.42 44.18
CA ASP A 3 -25.04 -1.61 43.44
C ASP A 3 -25.48 -1.63 41.95
N ALA A 4 -26.60 -1.00 41.61
CA ALA A 4 -27.08 -0.95 40.21
C ALA A 4 -26.32 0.05 39.35
N ALA A 5 -25.78 1.13 39.93
CA ALA A 5 -24.97 2.11 39.19
C ALA A 5 -23.56 1.55 38.86
N THR A 6 -22.99 0.75 39.76
CA THR A 6 -21.68 0.11 39.59
C THR A 6 -21.72 -0.98 38.51
N THR A 7 -22.85 -1.73 38.44
CA THR A 7 -23.05 -2.77 37.43
C THR A 7 -23.29 -2.18 36.04
N ALA A 8 -24.04 -1.07 35.95
CA ALA A 8 -24.27 -0.36 34.67
C ALA A 8 -23.00 0.31 34.12
N ASP A 9 -22.14 0.80 35.00
CA ASP A 9 -20.85 1.39 34.61
C ASP A 9 -19.82 0.32 34.18
N ALA A 10 -19.81 -0.84 34.85
CA ALA A 10 -19.02 -2.01 34.44
C ALA A 10 -19.44 -2.56 33.08
N LEU A 11 -20.76 -2.65 32.82
CA LEU A 11 -21.29 -3.09 31.51
C LEU A 11 -21.02 -2.08 30.40
N ARG A 12 -20.99 -0.78 30.69
CA ARG A 12 -20.58 0.28 29.73
C ARG A 12 -19.09 0.24 29.39
N THR A 13 -18.24 -0.05 30.38
CA THR A 13 -16.79 -0.21 30.13
C THR A 13 -16.48 -1.46 29.31
N ASP A 14 -17.21 -2.58 29.51
CA ASP A 14 -17.07 -3.80 28.71
C ASP A 14 -17.53 -3.60 27.25
N ALA A 15 -18.68 -2.95 27.04
CA ALA A 15 -19.16 -2.66 25.68
C ALA A 15 -18.20 -1.72 24.91
N GLY A 16 -17.60 -0.74 25.57
CA GLY A 16 -16.61 0.17 24.97
C GLY A 16 -15.30 -0.52 24.60
N THR A 17 -14.86 -1.53 25.37
CA THR A 17 -13.66 -2.32 25.09
C THR A 17 -13.87 -3.27 23.91
N ASP A 18 -15.02 -3.89 23.78
CA ASP A 18 -15.34 -4.80 22.66
C ASP A 18 -15.36 -4.09 21.32
N HIS A 19 -15.96 -2.90 21.23
CA HIS A 19 -15.95 -2.12 20.00
C HIS A 19 -14.52 -1.68 19.60
N SER A 20 -13.67 -1.30 20.53
CA SER A 20 -12.29 -0.91 20.24
C SER A 20 -11.45 -2.07 19.71
N VAL A 21 -11.67 -3.28 20.19
CA VAL A 21 -11.02 -4.50 19.71
C VAL A 21 -11.50 -4.85 18.30
N LEU A 22 -12.80 -4.75 18.02
CA LEU A 22 -13.35 -5.00 16.69
C LEU A 22 -12.75 -4.06 15.65
N TRP A 23 -12.73 -2.75 15.89
CA TRP A 23 -12.18 -1.78 14.95
C TRP A 23 -10.69 -2.01 14.67
N ARG A 24 -9.90 -2.35 15.68
CA ARG A 24 -8.49 -2.71 15.50
C ARG A 24 -8.31 -3.98 14.66
N ARG A 25 -9.17 -4.99 14.86
CA ARG A 25 -9.16 -6.22 14.05
C ARG A 25 -9.55 -5.92 12.60
N LEU A 26 -10.60 -5.15 12.36
CA LEU A 26 -11.01 -4.75 11.02
C LEU A 26 -9.90 -3.94 10.31
N HIS A 27 -9.21 -3.06 11.03
CA HIS A 27 -8.05 -2.33 10.49
C HIS A 27 -6.93 -3.28 10.06
N SER A 28 -6.55 -4.24 10.89
CA SER A 28 -5.52 -5.21 10.51
C SER A 28 -5.98 -6.15 9.38
N LEU A 29 -7.25 -6.53 9.36
CA LEU A 29 -7.85 -7.35 8.32
C LEU A 29 -7.86 -6.65 6.97
N SER A 30 -8.29 -5.38 6.93
CA SER A 30 -8.31 -4.58 5.70
C SER A 30 -6.91 -4.38 5.11
N GLY A 31 -5.89 -4.22 5.96
CA GLY A 31 -4.50 -4.08 5.53
C GLY A 31 -3.88 -5.37 5.01
N VAL A 32 -4.24 -6.53 5.57
CA VAL A 32 -3.59 -7.81 5.22
C VAL A 32 -4.31 -8.51 4.08
N LEU A 33 -5.64 -8.66 4.14
CA LEU A 33 -6.35 -9.42 3.10
C LEU A 33 -6.54 -8.62 1.82
N PRO A 34 -7.39 -7.58 1.72
CA PRO A 34 -7.57 -6.93 0.44
C PRO A 34 -6.33 -6.17 0.00
N LEU A 35 -5.75 -5.32 0.85
CA LEU A 35 -4.63 -4.47 0.44
C LEU A 35 -3.32 -5.24 0.30
N GLY A 36 -3.04 -6.21 1.18
CA GLY A 36 -1.83 -7.02 1.08
C GLY A 36 -1.84 -7.97 -0.10
N VAL A 37 -2.99 -8.59 -0.41
CA VAL A 37 -3.17 -9.40 -1.63
C VAL A 37 -3.01 -8.53 -2.87
N PHE A 38 -3.65 -7.36 -2.89
CA PHE A 38 -3.48 -6.40 -3.98
C PHE A 38 -2.03 -5.96 -4.15
N LEU A 39 -1.31 -5.63 -3.07
CA LEU A 39 0.11 -5.26 -3.14
C LEU A 39 0.95 -6.35 -3.81
N CYS A 40 0.77 -7.61 -3.41
CA CYS A 40 1.50 -8.72 -3.99
C CYS A 40 1.18 -8.90 -5.48
N TYR A 41 -0.11 -8.81 -5.84
CA TYR A 41 -0.57 -8.88 -7.22
C TYR A 41 -0.03 -7.70 -8.05
N HIS A 42 -0.10 -6.49 -7.52
CA HIS A 42 0.39 -5.29 -8.19
C HIS A 42 1.89 -5.33 -8.46
N VAL A 43 2.68 -5.83 -7.52
CA VAL A 43 4.13 -6.05 -7.75
C VAL A 43 4.34 -7.11 -8.83
N PHE A 44 3.58 -8.23 -8.79
CA PHE A 44 3.67 -9.28 -9.80
C PHE A 44 3.33 -8.76 -11.21
N GLU A 45 2.26 -8.01 -11.37
CA GLU A 45 1.86 -7.37 -12.63
C GLU A 45 2.98 -6.46 -13.17
N ASN A 46 3.53 -5.61 -12.31
CA ASN A 46 4.59 -4.68 -12.67
C ASN A 46 5.94 -5.36 -12.99
N LEU A 47 6.16 -6.63 -12.63
CA LEU A 47 7.36 -7.39 -13.08
C LEU A 47 7.45 -7.50 -14.61
N SER A 48 6.34 -7.32 -15.33
CA SER A 48 6.33 -7.24 -16.79
C SER A 48 7.25 -6.12 -17.33
N ALA A 49 7.46 -5.06 -16.54
CA ALA A 49 8.39 -3.98 -16.89
C ALA A 49 9.83 -4.44 -17.09
N LEU A 50 10.25 -5.51 -16.44
CA LEU A 50 11.60 -6.09 -16.62
C LEU A 50 11.80 -6.73 -18.00
N ARG A 51 10.72 -7.00 -18.72
CA ARG A 51 10.72 -7.51 -20.11
C ARG A 51 10.66 -6.38 -21.15
N GLY A 52 10.55 -5.12 -20.71
CA GLY A 52 10.50 -3.93 -21.55
C GLY A 52 9.12 -3.32 -21.71
N PRO A 53 9.03 -2.16 -22.40
CA PRO A 53 7.82 -1.36 -22.52
C PRO A 53 6.62 -2.11 -23.09
N ALA A 54 6.79 -2.81 -24.20
CA ALA A 54 5.69 -3.52 -24.85
C ALA A 54 5.05 -4.59 -23.95
N ALA A 55 5.87 -5.34 -23.18
CA ALA A 55 5.36 -6.35 -22.28
C ALA A 55 4.61 -5.76 -21.07
N TYR A 56 5.03 -4.57 -20.61
CA TYR A 56 4.34 -3.85 -19.57
C TYR A 56 2.97 -3.34 -20.07
N ASP A 57 2.96 -2.66 -21.22
CA ASP A 57 1.75 -2.08 -21.80
C ASP A 57 0.72 -3.15 -22.14
N GLU A 58 1.17 -4.32 -22.67
CA GLU A 58 0.32 -5.48 -22.89
C GLU A 58 -0.30 -6.02 -21.58
N MET A 59 0.49 -6.11 -20.50
CA MET A 59 0.00 -6.56 -19.20
C MET A 59 -1.04 -5.59 -18.63
N VAL A 60 -0.79 -4.28 -18.70
CA VAL A 60 -1.72 -3.25 -18.23
C VAL A 60 -3.02 -3.30 -19.03
N ALA A 61 -2.93 -3.42 -20.37
CA ALA A 61 -4.11 -3.57 -21.22
C ALA A 61 -4.89 -4.83 -20.89
N HIS A 62 -4.22 -5.97 -20.74
CA HIS A 62 -4.84 -7.25 -20.39
C HIS A 62 -5.64 -7.15 -19.09
N VAL A 63 -5.05 -6.64 -18.01
CA VAL A 63 -5.72 -6.53 -16.71
C VAL A 63 -6.96 -5.63 -16.79
N ASN A 64 -6.86 -4.49 -17.49
CA ASN A 64 -7.97 -3.53 -17.60
C ASN A 64 -9.10 -4.01 -18.54
N THR A 65 -8.86 -5.05 -19.34
CA THR A 65 -9.85 -5.63 -20.26
C THR A 65 -10.41 -6.98 -19.81
N LEU A 66 -9.89 -7.56 -18.72
CA LEU A 66 -10.37 -8.84 -18.17
C LEU A 66 -11.85 -8.85 -17.79
N LEU A 67 -12.37 -7.71 -17.37
CA LEU A 67 -13.73 -7.55 -16.87
C LEU A 67 -14.43 -6.38 -17.57
N PRO A 68 -15.77 -6.41 -17.69
CA PRO A 68 -16.52 -5.24 -18.11
C PRO A 68 -16.19 -4.03 -17.24
N ARG A 69 -15.94 -2.87 -17.83
CA ARG A 69 -15.42 -1.65 -17.17
C ARG A 69 -16.18 -1.29 -15.88
N GLY A 70 -17.52 -1.30 -15.92
CA GLY A 70 -18.32 -0.97 -14.72
C GLY A 70 -18.12 -1.95 -13.58
N PHE A 71 -17.97 -3.25 -13.89
CA PHE A 71 -17.69 -4.27 -12.88
C PHE A 71 -16.26 -4.16 -12.34
N PHE A 72 -15.29 -3.85 -13.20
CA PHE A 72 -13.91 -3.60 -12.81
C PHE A 72 -13.81 -2.44 -11.79
N TYR A 73 -14.47 -1.30 -12.07
CA TYR A 73 -14.50 -0.17 -11.14
C TYR A 73 -15.21 -0.49 -9.82
N LEU A 74 -16.31 -1.26 -9.86
CA LEU A 74 -16.98 -1.69 -8.64
C LEU A 74 -16.07 -2.60 -7.81
N LEU A 75 -15.37 -3.54 -8.45
CA LEU A 75 -14.42 -4.42 -7.78
C LEU A 75 -13.28 -3.62 -7.15
N GLU A 76 -12.67 -2.69 -7.89
CA GLU A 76 -11.63 -1.79 -7.41
C GLU A 76 -12.11 -0.96 -6.21
N LEU A 77 -13.31 -0.39 -6.29
CA LEU A 77 -13.92 0.38 -5.20
C LEU A 77 -14.04 -0.46 -3.93
N VAL A 78 -14.61 -1.65 -4.03
CA VAL A 78 -14.93 -2.50 -2.87
C VAL A 78 -13.69 -3.17 -2.29
N THR A 79 -12.74 -3.61 -3.13
CA THR A 79 -11.57 -4.39 -2.68
C THR A 79 -10.33 -3.55 -2.42
N ILE A 80 -10.24 -2.34 -2.97
CA ILE A 80 -9.06 -1.48 -2.83
C ILE A 80 -9.43 -0.15 -2.18
N VAL A 81 -10.30 0.64 -2.80
CA VAL A 81 -10.52 2.04 -2.37
C VAL A 81 -11.14 2.12 -0.99
N LEU A 82 -12.24 1.41 -0.73
CA LEU A 82 -12.91 1.43 0.58
C LEU A 82 -12.05 0.83 1.69
N PRO A 83 -11.40 -0.35 1.52
CA PRO A 83 -10.46 -0.87 2.50
C PRO A 83 -9.28 0.06 2.76
N LEU A 84 -8.71 0.70 1.73
CA LEU A 84 -7.60 1.64 1.86
C LEU A 84 -8.03 2.89 2.63
N ALA A 85 -9.17 3.48 2.28
CA ALA A 85 -9.70 4.65 2.99
C ALA A 85 -9.92 4.35 4.48
N TYR A 86 -10.59 3.23 4.79
CA TYR A 86 -10.78 2.81 6.17
C TYR A 86 -9.44 2.55 6.89
N HIS A 87 -8.55 1.77 6.27
CA HIS A 87 -7.23 1.44 6.83
C HIS A 87 -6.40 2.69 7.11
N ALA A 88 -6.35 3.62 6.18
CA ALA A 88 -5.59 4.85 6.32
C ALA A 88 -6.18 5.77 7.40
N LEU A 89 -7.49 6.05 7.36
CA LEU A 89 -8.13 6.95 8.32
C LEU A 89 -8.05 6.41 9.75
N TYR A 90 -8.40 5.14 9.94
CA TYR A 90 -8.28 4.51 11.25
C TYR A 90 -6.81 4.35 11.69
N GLY A 91 -5.91 4.07 10.75
CA GLY A 91 -4.46 3.98 10.98
C GLY A 91 -3.87 5.30 11.47
N VAL A 92 -4.25 6.43 10.87
CA VAL A 92 -3.86 7.78 11.33
C VAL A 92 -4.36 8.01 12.76
N TRP A 93 -5.63 7.70 13.02
CA TRP A 93 -6.18 7.83 14.39
C TRP A 93 -5.39 6.99 15.41
N VAL A 94 -5.08 5.73 15.11
CA VAL A 94 -4.25 4.86 15.98
C VAL A 94 -2.84 5.43 16.12
N ALA A 95 -2.27 5.97 15.04
CA ALA A 95 -0.93 6.55 15.06
C ALA A 95 -0.86 7.80 15.95
N VAL A 96 -1.83 8.68 15.90
CA VAL A 96 -1.86 9.92 16.69
C VAL A 96 -2.20 9.67 18.17
N SER A 97 -3.16 8.76 18.43
CA SER A 97 -3.60 8.46 19.81
C SER A 97 -2.61 7.58 20.60
N GLY A 98 -1.71 6.85 19.94
CA GLY A 98 -0.76 5.99 20.63
C GLY A 98 0.51 6.73 21.08
N ARG A 99 1.06 6.31 22.21
CA ARG A 99 2.31 6.88 22.76
C ARG A 99 3.48 5.90 22.60
N PRO A 100 4.55 6.27 21.84
CA PRO A 100 5.76 5.46 21.78
C PRO A 100 6.47 5.49 23.14
N ASN A 101 7.02 4.35 23.56
CA ASN A 101 7.77 4.24 24.83
C ASN A 101 9.19 3.69 24.62
N VAL A 102 9.73 3.79 23.42
CA VAL A 102 11.07 3.30 23.05
C VAL A 102 12.17 3.94 23.91
N GLY A 103 12.00 5.22 24.26
CA GLY A 103 12.96 5.92 25.12
C GLY A 103 13.06 5.34 26.54
N ARG A 104 11.99 4.68 27.04
CA ARG A 104 11.97 4.04 28.36
C ARG A 104 12.27 2.53 28.28
N TYR A 105 11.86 1.88 27.21
CA TYR A 105 11.98 0.43 27.01
C TYR A 105 12.44 0.12 25.58
N ALA A 106 13.75 0.14 25.35
CA ALA A 106 14.38 0.01 24.04
C ALA A 106 14.57 -1.46 23.61
N TYR A 107 13.52 -2.28 23.62
CA TYR A 107 13.60 -3.65 23.11
C TYR A 107 12.98 -3.78 21.70
N ALA A 108 13.32 -4.85 20.99
CA ALA A 108 12.98 -5.05 19.57
C ALA A 108 11.49 -4.90 19.23
N GLY A 109 10.59 -5.31 20.14
CA GLY A 109 9.14 -5.16 19.94
C GLY A 109 8.68 -3.71 19.92
N ASN A 110 9.25 -2.85 20.77
CA ASN A 110 8.92 -1.42 20.79
C ASN A 110 9.49 -0.68 19.57
N TRP A 111 10.69 -1.02 19.12
CA TRP A 111 11.24 -0.51 17.87
C TRP A 111 10.41 -0.93 16.68
N GLY A 112 9.99 -2.20 16.63
CA GLY A 112 9.09 -2.68 15.59
C GLY A 112 7.74 -1.94 15.58
N TYR A 113 7.16 -1.66 16.73
CA TYR A 113 5.95 -0.87 16.85
C TYR A 113 6.14 0.58 16.37
N LEU A 114 7.26 1.22 16.71
CA LEU A 114 7.57 2.57 16.24
C LEU A 114 7.79 2.62 14.73
N THR A 115 8.61 1.70 14.19
CA THR A 115 8.89 1.64 12.75
C THR A 115 7.64 1.31 11.93
N GLN A 116 6.71 0.48 12.45
CA GLN A 116 5.42 0.21 11.83
C GLN A 116 4.58 1.49 11.66
N ARG A 117 4.61 2.39 12.63
CA ARG A 117 3.85 3.64 12.58
C ARG A 117 4.50 4.66 11.64
N ILE A 118 5.82 4.81 11.71
CA ILE A 118 6.57 5.72 10.82
C ILE A 118 6.42 5.26 9.37
N SER A 119 6.62 3.98 9.09
CA SER A 119 6.47 3.43 7.74
C SER A 119 5.05 3.56 7.22
N GLY A 120 4.03 3.40 8.06
CA GLY A 120 2.63 3.63 7.68
C GLY A 120 2.35 5.09 7.31
N GLY A 121 2.92 6.04 8.03
CA GLY A 121 2.81 7.47 7.69
C GLY A 121 3.49 7.81 6.36
N ILE A 122 4.71 7.30 6.13
CA ILE A 122 5.44 7.48 4.87
C ILE A 122 4.68 6.78 3.71
N ALA A 123 4.19 5.56 3.94
CA ALA A 123 3.39 4.84 2.96
C ALA A 123 2.12 5.60 2.56
N LEU A 124 1.42 6.23 3.51
CA LEU A 124 0.24 7.05 3.23
C LEU A 124 0.60 8.23 2.33
N LEU A 125 1.66 8.99 2.65
CA LEU A 125 2.11 10.11 1.81
C LEU A 125 2.51 9.65 0.42
N PHE A 126 3.25 8.55 0.33
CA PHE A 126 3.61 7.93 -0.95
C PHE A 126 2.38 7.51 -1.75
N LEU A 127 1.40 6.83 -1.13
CA LEU A 127 0.18 6.38 -1.81
C LEU A 127 -0.69 7.55 -2.29
N LEU A 128 -0.74 8.67 -1.57
CA LEU A 128 -1.44 9.87 -2.03
C LEU A 128 -0.81 10.41 -3.33
N VAL A 129 0.52 10.42 -3.43
CA VAL A 129 1.21 10.80 -4.66
C VAL A 129 1.02 9.72 -5.74
N HIS A 130 1.28 8.46 -5.43
CA HIS A 130 1.21 7.35 -6.38
C HIS A 130 -0.19 7.21 -7.02
N VAL A 131 -1.23 7.13 -6.19
CA VAL A 131 -2.61 7.01 -6.66
C VAL A 131 -3.08 8.32 -7.29
N GLY A 132 -2.74 9.45 -6.68
CA GLY A 132 -3.13 10.78 -7.15
C GLY A 132 -2.55 11.13 -8.52
N THR A 133 -1.32 10.70 -8.83
CA THR A 133 -0.67 10.99 -10.11
C THR A 133 -0.96 9.94 -11.19
N LEU A 134 -1.02 8.67 -10.83
CA LEU A 134 -1.16 7.59 -11.81
C LEU A 134 -2.60 7.09 -11.99
N ARG A 135 -3.52 7.42 -11.09
CA ARG A 135 -4.90 6.95 -11.20
C ARG A 135 -5.94 8.09 -11.16
N THR A 136 -5.97 8.86 -10.08
CA THR A 136 -7.06 9.80 -9.79
C THR A 136 -7.04 11.00 -10.74
N TRP A 137 -5.86 11.55 -11.00
CA TRP A 137 -5.71 12.75 -11.81
C TRP A 137 -5.94 12.48 -13.30
N VAL A 138 -5.59 11.28 -13.76
CA VAL A 138 -5.84 10.86 -15.14
C VAL A 138 -7.33 10.69 -15.42
N THR A 139 -8.10 10.16 -14.45
CA THR A 139 -9.52 9.84 -14.65
C THR A 139 -10.49 10.94 -14.20
N LEU A 140 -10.21 11.65 -13.10
CA LEU A 140 -11.16 12.62 -12.51
C LEU A 140 -10.96 14.04 -12.99
N LEU A 141 -9.74 14.46 -13.31
CA LEU A 141 -9.42 15.83 -13.73
C LEU A 141 -9.16 15.96 -15.24
N GLY A 142 -9.44 14.92 -15.99
CA GLY A 142 -9.34 14.94 -17.45
C GLY A 142 -8.01 15.47 -17.92
N ASN A 143 -7.00 14.64 -18.01
CA ASN A 143 -5.72 14.83 -18.71
C ASN A 143 -4.96 16.16 -18.53
N HIS A 144 -5.32 16.99 -17.55
CA HIS A 144 -4.68 18.30 -17.37
C HIS A 144 -3.30 18.23 -16.72
N LEU A 145 -2.91 17.06 -16.18
CA LEU A 145 -1.67 16.91 -15.42
C LEU A 145 -0.67 15.91 -16.05
N ALA A 146 -1.10 15.09 -16.98
CA ALA A 146 -0.23 14.33 -17.87
C ALA A 146 -0.91 14.29 -19.25
N PRO A 147 -0.33 14.85 -20.30
CA PRO A 147 -0.82 14.69 -21.66
C PRO A 147 -0.51 13.27 -22.11
N VAL A 148 -1.25 12.30 -21.59
CA VAL A 148 -1.28 10.96 -22.17
C VAL A 148 -2.32 11.05 -23.31
N PRO A 149 -1.95 10.76 -24.57
CA PRO A 149 -2.93 10.63 -25.62
C PRO A 149 -3.92 9.55 -25.20
N VAL A 150 -5.18 9.93 -25.00
CA VAL A 150 -6.26 8.96 -24.77
C VAL A 150 -6.32 8.09 -26.02
N PRO A 151 -6.08 6.77 -25.96
CA PRO A 151 -6.23 5.91 -27.10
C PRO A 151 -7.64 6.05 -27.65
N ALA A 152 -7.81 5.90 -28.98
CA ALA A 152 -9.10 6.06 -29.67
C ALA A 152 -10.21 5.14 -29.13
N ASP A 153 -9.85 4.11 -28.37
CA ASP A 153 -10.75 3.17 -27.69
C ASP A 153 -11.21 3.64 -26.29
N GLY A 154 -10.76 4.82 -25.85
CA GLY A 154 -11.18 5.44 -24.59
C GLY A 154 -10.67 4.76 -23.32
N LEU A 155 -9.62 3.93 -23.41
CA LEU A 155 -8.92 3.37 -22.27
C LEU A 155 -7.78 4.31 -21.85
N ASP A 156 -7.96 5.04 -20.74
CA ASP A 156 -6.89 5.81 -20.10
C ASP A 156 -5.93 4.84 -19.37
N LEU A 157 -5.07 4.17 -20.14
CA LEU A 157 -4.05 3.29 -19.59
C LEU A 157 -2.77 4.07 -19.32
N VAL A 158 -2.22 3.89 -18.13
CA VAL A 158 -0.88 4.40 -17.78
C VAL A 158 0.15 3.49 -18.41
N THR A 159 0.87 4.02 -19.42
CA THR A 159 1.88 3.25 -20.17
C THR A 159 3.22 3.18 -19.42
N TYR A 160 4.10 2.28 -19.87
CA TYR A 160 5.48 2.23 -19.39
C TYR A 160 6.19 3.59 -19.51
N ARG A 161 5.98 4.29 -20.64
CA ARG A 161 6.59 5.61 -20.88
C ARG A 161 6.12 6.67 -19.90
N ASP A 162 4.85 6.62 -19.49
CA ASP A 162 4.28 7.57 -18.52
C ASP A 162 4.93 7.38 -17.15
N VAL A 163 5.05 6.14 -16.70
CA VAL A 163 5.71 5.82 -15.43
C VAL A 163 7.19 6.16 -15.48
N ALA A 164 7.88 5.81 -16.57
CA ALA A 164 9.29 6.13 -16.76
C ALA A 164 9.55 7.65 -16.74
N ALA A 165 8.70 8.44 -17.41
CA ALA A 165 8.76 9.91 -17.40
C ALA A 165 8.52 10.47 -15.99
N HIS A 166 7.54 9.95 -15.28
CA HIS A 166 7.24 10.33 -13.91
C HIS A 166 8.43 10.06 -12.97
N LEU A 167 9.11 8.94 -13.17
CA LEU A 167 10.34 8.60 -12.44
C LEU A 167 11.57 9.38 -12.93
N GLY A 168 11.44 10.21 -13.97
CA GLY A 168 12.50 11.05 -14.52
C GLY A 168 13.47 10.31 -15.43
N ASN A 169 13.04 9.28 -16.18
CA ASN A 169 13.88 8.60 -17.17
C ASN A 169 14.30 9.59 -18.28
N PRO A 170 15.60 9.80 -18.51
CA PRO A 170 16.08 10.76 -19.50
C PRO A 170 15.71 10.42 -20.95
N ALA A 171 15.43 9.16 -21.25
CA ALA A 171 14.99 8.73 -22.58
C ALA A 171 13.48 9.01 -22.85
N SER A 172 12.72 9.43 -21.85
CA SER A 172 11.29 9.80 -21.98
C SER A 172 11.08 11.24 -22.48
N LEU A 173 12.03 11.82 -23.19
CA LEU A 173 11.98 13.18 -23.72
C LEU A 173 10.67 13.44 -24.47
N GLY A 174 9.96 14.51 -24.07
CA GLY A 174 8.67 14.92 -24.68
C GLY A 174 7.42 14.51 -23.91
N VAL A 175 7.51 13.60 -22.94
CA VAL A 175 6.42 13.34 -21.99
C VAL A 175 6.54 14.30 -20.82
N GLN A 176 5.64 15.28 -20.74
CA GLN A 176 5.64 16.24 -19.63
C GLN A 176 4.86 15.64 -18.45
N SER A 177 5.55 15.34 -17.36
CA SER A 177 4.92 15.10 -16.06
C SER A 177 5.13 16.33 -15.18
N ILE A 178 4.06 16.84 -14.58
CA ILE A 178 4.12 18.01 -13.68
C ILE A 178 4.95 17.69 -12.44
N ILE A 179 4.94 16.43 -12.03
CA ILE A 179 5.71 15.93 -10.89
C ILE A 179 6.59 14.80 -11.43
N ALA A 180 7.83 15.09 -11.74
CA ALA A 180 8.78 14.12 -12.26
C ALA A 180 10.21 14.42 -11.79
N GLY A 181 11.09 13.45 -11.91
CA GLY A 181 12.53 13.59 -11.70
C GLY A 181 13.07 12.86 -10.48
N ASP A 182 14.29 13.18 -10.10
CA ASP A 182 15.06 12.44 -9.08
C ASP A 182 14.37 12.41 -7.69
N HIS A 183 13.70 13.49 -7.31
CA HIS A 183 12.97 13.55 -6.05
C HIS A 183 11.76 12.63 -6.03
N ILE A 184 11.09 12.45 -7.18
CA ILE A 184 9.99 11.50 -7.31
C ILE A 184 10.52 10.07 -7.30
N PHE A 185 11.61 9.80 -8.01
CA PHE A 185 12.26 8.50 -7.94
C PHE A 185 12.66 8.14 -6.49
N ALA A 186 13.27 9.08 -5.76
CA ALA A 186 13.60 8.88 -4.34
C ALA A 186 12.36 8.62 -3.48
N LEU A 187 11.26 9.36 -3.72
CA LEU A 187 9.98 9.15 -3.04
C LEU A 187 9.44 7.73 -3.31
N TYR A 188 9.52 7.26 -4.56
CA TYR A 188 9.09 5.91 -4.92
C TYR A 188 9.95 4.83 -4.26
N VAL A 189 11.27 4.98 -4.23
CA VAL A 189 12.16 4.03 -3.54
C VAL A 189 11.84 3.97 -2.05
N ILE A 190 11.78 5.11 -1.37
CA ILE A 190 11.52 5.17 0.07
C ILE A 190 10.08 4.73 0.37
N GLY A 191 9.12 5.24 -0.39
CA GLY A 191 7.69 4.98 -0.19
C GLY A 191 7.33 3.50 -0.37
N THR A 192 7.83 2.86 -1.43
CA THR A 192 7.60 1.43 -1.68
C THR A 192 8.25 0.56 -0.61
N LEU A 193 9.49 0.84 -0.21
CA LEU A 193 10.14 0.10 0.87
C LEU A 193 9.40 0.26 2.21
N CYS A 194 8.91 1.46 2.52
CA CYS A 194 8.09 1.70 3.71
C CYS A 194 6.75 0.98 3.62
N THR A 195 6.11 0.93 2.46
CA THR A 195 4.85 0.21 2.23
C THR A 195 5.04 -1.30 2.42
N ILE A 196 6.09 -1.86 1.83
CA ILE A 196 6.43 -3.29 1.96
C ILE A 196 6.77 -3.63 3.42
N TRP A 197 7.56 -2.80 4.10
CA TRP A 197 7.85 -2.97 5.53
C TRP A 197 6.58 -2.93 6.37
N HIS A 198 5.72 -1.92 6.14
CA HIS A 198 4.47 -1.77 6.85
C HIS A 198 3.57 -2.99 6.67
N PHE A 199 3.44 -3.50 5.46
CA PHE A 199 2.66 -4.69 5.15
C PHE A 199 3.23 -5.95 5.83
N THR A 200 4.52 -6.23 5.65
CA THR A 200 5.12 -7.48 6.14
C THR A 200 5.23 -7.52 7.66
N TYR A 201 5.53 -6.40 8.30
CA TYR A 201 5.49 -6.29 9.74
C TYR A 201 4.04 -6.33 10.27
N GLY A 202 3.10 -5.72 9.54
CA GLY A 202 1.66 -5.79 9.82
C GLY A 202 1.12 -7.22 9.74
N LEU A 203 1.55 -8.00 8.73
CA LEU A 203 1.20 -9.42 8.59
C LEU A 203 1.62 -10.24 9.82
N LYS A 204 2.82 -9.98 10.34
CA LYS A 204 3.29 -10.62 11.59
C LYS A 204 2.36 -10.28 12.76
N GLY A 205 2.04 -8.99 12.95
CA GLY A 205 1.13 -8.52 13.99
C GLY A 205 -0.29 -9.10 13.83
N PHE A 206 -0.80 -9.16 12.61
CA PHE A 206 -2.06 -9.80 12.27
C PHE A 206 -2.11 -11.26 12.71
N CYS A 207 -1.11 -12.07 12.32
CA CYS A 207 -1.07 -13.49 12.70
C CYS A 207 -1.05 -13.69 14.23
N TRP A 208 -0.43 -12.78 14.98
CA TRP A 208 -0.42 -12.86 16.44
C TRP A 208 -1.75 -12.47 17.07
N THR A 209 -2.35 -11.35 16.63
CA THR A 209 -3.59 -10.83 17.21
C THR A 209 -4.83 -11.63 16.84
N TRP A 210 -4.78 -12.35 15.70
CA TRP A 210 -5.86 -13.25 15.28
C TRP A 210 -5.68 -14.69 15.75
N GLY A 211 -4.61 -14.99 16.53
CA GLY A 211 -4.36 -16.32 17.05
C GLY A 211 -3.93 -17.36 16.02
N LEU A 212 -3.48 -16.91 14.83
CA LEU A 212 -2.98 -17.78 13.77
C LEU A 212 -1.57 -18.31 14.09
N ALA A 213 -0.82 -17.60 14.94
CA ALA A 213 0.53 -17.96 15.35
C ALA A 213 0.62 -18.01 16.89
N VAL A 214 0.20 -19.13 17.46
CA VAL A 214 0.27 -19.42 18.90
C VAL A 214 1.57 -20.15 19.23
N GLY A 215 2.26 -19.67 20.27
CA GLY A 215 3.52 -20.24 20.73
C GLY A 215 4.76 -19.78 19.97
N ARG A 216 5.93 -19.91 20.62
CA ARG A 216 7.21 -19.35 20.15
C ARG A 216 7.62 -19.85 18.75
N LEU A 217 7.42 -21.13 18.46
CA LEU A 217 7.81 -21.70 17.17
C LEU A 217 6.98 -21.14 16.01
N ALA A 218 5.65 -21.07 16.18
CA ALA A 218 4.75 -20.49 15.17
C ALA A 218 5.07 -19.01 14.93
N GLN A 219 5.27 -18.24 15.98
CA GLN A 219 5.65 -16.82 15.89
C GLN A 219 7.00 -16.62 15.19
N ARG A 220 7.99 -17.50 15.43
CA ARG A 220 9.27 -17.48 14.73
C ARG A 220 9.09 -17.78 13.23
N ARG A 221 8.28 -18.78 12.88
CA ARG A 221 7.99 -19.11 11.46
C ARG A 221 7.33 -17.95 10.73
N VAL A 222 6.32 -17.34 11.31
CA VAL A 222 5.67 -16.15 10.74
C VAL A 222 6.65 -14.99 10.58
N THR A 223 7.54 -14.79 11.55
CA THR A 223 8.58 -13.75 11.45
C THR A 223 9.54 -14.02 10.29
N VAL A 224 9.96 -15.28 10.08
CA VAL A 224 10.81 -15.66 8.94
C VAL A 224 10.07 -15.42 7.61
N VAL A 225 8.80 -15.84 7.50
CA VAL A 225 7.98 -15.60 6.30
C VAL A 225 7.84 -14.10 6.01
N ALA A 226 7.57 -13.29 7.03
CA ALA A 226 7.47 -11.82 6.87
C ALA A 226 8.78 -11.21 6.36
N TRP A 227 9.94 -11.65 6.86
CA TRP A 227 11.24 -11.20 6.37
C TRP A 227 11.51 -11.66 4.93
N LEU A 228 11.18 -12.89 4.58
CA LEU A 228 11.32 -13.40 3.21
C LEU A 228 10.45 -12.60 2.24
N LEU A 229 9.19 -12.35 2.60
CA LEU A 229 8.30 -11.49 1.81
C LEU A 229 8.86 -10.07 1.67
N PHE A 230 9.37 -9.49 2.75
CA PHE A 230 9.99 -8.16 2.69
C PHE A 230 11.14 -8.13 1.68
N VAL A 231 12.05 -9.09 1.73
CA VAL A 231 13.20 -9.15 0.82
C VAL A 231 12.74 -9.36 -0.62
N VAL A 232 11.87 -10.35 -0.87
CA VAL A 232 11.39 -10.68 -2.23
C VAL A 232 10.66 -9.49 -2.86
N LEU A 233 9.70 -8.90 -2.15
CA LEU A 233 8.94 -7.77 -2.67
C LEU A 233 9.83 -6.53 -2.85
N SER A 234 10.78 -6.29 -1.94
CA SER A 234 11.71 -5.15 -2.06
C SER A 234 12.63 -5.31 -3.26
N VAL A 235 13.22 -6.48 -3.46
CA VAL A 235 14.08 -6.75 -4.63
C VAL A 235 13.28 -6.60 -5.92
N ALA A 236 12.10 -7.22 -6.01
CA ALA A 236 11.22 -7.10 -7.17
C ALA A 236 10.89 -5.64 -7.49
N THR A 237 10.41 -4.89 -6.49
CA THR A 237 9.99 -3.50 -6.68
C THR A 237 11.17 -2.58 -7.04
N LEU A 238 12.31 -2.73 -6.37
CA LEU A 238 13.50 -1.95 -6.72
C LEU A 238 13.97 -2.26 -8.13
N SER A 239 13.99 -3.52 -8.54
CA SER A 239 14.34 -3.90 -9.92
C SER A 239 13.42 -3.23 -10.94
N ILE A 240 12.11 -3.22 -10.69
CA ILE A 240 11.11 -2.52 -11.53
C ILE A 240 11.42 -1.02 -11.60
N LEU A 241 11.59 -0.36 -10.45
CA LEU A 241 11.84 1.08 -10.39
C LEU A 241 13.14 1.46 -11.11
N PHE A 242 14.21 0.70 -10.92
CA PHE A 242 15.49 0.94 -11.61
C PHE A 242 15.38 0.70 -13.12
N GLN A 243 14.66 -0.35 -13.53
CA GLN A 243 14.41 -0.60 -14.96
C GLN A 243 13.64 0.56 -15.61
N MET A 244 12.55 1.03 -14.96
CA MET A 244 11.76 2.15 -15.49
C MET A 244 12.53 3.47 -15.49
N ARG A 245 13.39 3.70 -14.48
CA ARG A 245 14.17 4.95 -14.39
C ARG A 245 15.38 5.01 -15.34
N PHE A 246 16.04 3.88 -15.57
CA PHE A 246 17.32 3.84 -16.28
C PHE A 246 17.32 2.92 -17.50
N GLY A 247 16.26 2.13 -17.70
CA GLY A 247 16.14 1.24 -18.85
C GLY A 247 15.85 1.98 -20.15
N ALA A 248 16.13 1.31 -21.27
CA ALA A 248 15.77 1.81 -22.60
C ALA A 248 14.23 1.79 -22.77
N LEU A 249 13.74 2.74 -23.56
CA LEU A 249 12.30 2.86 -23.85
C LEU A 249 11.88 2.15 -25.15
N GLY A 250 12.79 1.38 -25.77
CA GLY A 250 12.57 0.62 -27.01
C GLY A 250 12.67 1.47 -28.25
#